data_ab5d9db714df0150b0e63bd631da6811
#
_entry.id   ab5d9db714df0150b0e63bd631da6811
#
_cell.length_a   1.000
_cell.length_b   1.000
_cell.length_c   1.000
_cell.angle_alpha   90.00
_cell.angle_beta   90.00
_cell.angle_gamma   90.00
#
_symmetry.space_group_name_H-M   'P 1'
#
loop_
_entity.id
_entity.type
_entity.pdbx_description
1 polymer ?
#
loop_
_entity_poly.entity_id
_entity_poly.type
_entity_poly.pdbx_seq_one_letter_code
_entity_poly.pdbx_strand_id
1 'polypeptide(L)'
;MKQTDGAKKQLELLLQRYPILAGQRDEIDGAYQIIAASYEAGGKLLIAGNGGSAADAEHIVGELMKGFKKTRRLDEALAERLLRESPELGPDLVQHLQKALPAIAMDGHPALTTAYANDCAPLMCFAQQVNGYGRAGDVLLVISTSGKSKNILYAAVTARALGMKVVGLTGGADSPLLPLLVDQEVYPENLAQLGRNEARSEERRVGKECRS
;
A
#
# COMPACT_ATOMS: atom_id res chain seq x y z
N MET A 1 6.87 -15.58 11.50
CA MET A 1 5.56 -15.89 12.13
C MET A 1 4.79 -16.89 11.27
N LYS A 2 3.96 -17.78 11.86
CA LYS A 2 3.07 -18.62 11.03
C LYS A 2 1.90 -17.77 10.55
N GLN A 3 1.63 -17.79 9.25
CA GLN A 3 0.46 -17.14 8.64
C GLN A 3 -0.81 -17.55 9.42
N THR A 4 -1.67 -16.59 9.73
CA THR A 4 -2.94 -16.90 10.40
C THR A 4 -3.87 -17.68 9.47
N ASP A 5 -4.70 -18.58 10.02
CA ASP A 5 -5.66 -19.35 9.20
C ASP A 5 -6.56 -18.44 8.36
N GLY A 6 -6.87 -17.24 8.86
CA GLY A 6 -7.62 -16.22 8.13
C GLY A 6 -6.89 -15.70 6.91
N ALA A 7 -5.59 -15.44 6.99
CA ALA A 7 -4.78 -14.94 5.88
C ALA A 7 -4.62 -16.03 4.80
N LYS A 8 -4.35 -17.29 5.22
CA LYS A 8 -4.30 -18.43 4.29
C LYS A 8 -5.60 -18.56 3.50
N LYS A 9 -6.74 -18.52 4.18
CA LYS A 9 -8.04 -18.60 3.52
C LYS A 9 -8.27 -17.48 2.51
N GLN A 10 -7.80 -16.26 2.78
CA GLN A 10 -7.92 -15.14 1.83
C GLN A 10 -6.98 -15.32 0.64
N LEU A 11 -5.77 -15.83 0.84
CA LEU A 11 -4.85 -16.17 -0.25
C LEU A 11 -5.45 -17.26 -1.17
N GLU A 12 -5.97 -18.36 -0.60
CA GLU A 12 -6.65 -19.39 -1.39
C GLU A 12 -7.83 -18.82 -2.21
N LEU A 13 -8.64 -17.96 -1.59
CA LEU A 13 -9.77 -17.31 -2.27
C LEU A 13 -9.29 -16.38 -3.38
N LEU A 14 -8.19 -15.68 -3.20
CA LEU A 14 -7.57 -14.83 -4.23
C LEU A 14 -7.14 -15.70 -5.43
N LEU A 15 -6.40 -16.77 -5.19
CA LEU A 15 -5.90 -17.66 -6.23
C LEU A 15 -7.03 -18.42 -6.94
N GLN A 16 -8.11 -18.74 -6.22
CA GLN A 16 -9.31 -19.33 -6.82
C GLN A 16 -10.02 -18.35 -7.77
N ARG A 17 -10.11 -17.07 -7.39
CA ARG A 17 -10.73 -16.02 -8.21
C ARG A 17 -9.86 -15.60 -9.39
N TYR A 18 -8.57 -15.62 -9.19
CA TYR A 18 -7.56 -15.19 -10.17
C TYR A 18 -6.48 -16.27 -10.33
N PRO A 19 -6.79 -17.39 -11.06
CA PRO A 19 -5.86 -18.51 -11.23
C PRO A 19 -4.53 -18.11 -11.87
N ILE A 20 -4.51 -17.01 -12.62
CA ILE A 20 -3.32 -16.45 -13.24
C ILE A 20 -2.25 -16.03 -12.20
N LEU A 21 -2.62 -15.81 -10.95
CA LEU A 21 -1.74 -15.47 -9.85
C LEU A 21 -1.17 -16.72 -9.12
N ALA A 22 -1.51 -17.93 -9.57
CA ALA A 22 -1.09 -19.15 -8.89
C ALA A 22 0.44 -19.29 -8.83
N GLY A 23 1.15 -18.81 -9.86
CA GLY A 23 2.62 -18.81 -9.90
C GLY A 23 3.28 -17.79 -8.97
N GLN A 24 2.54 -16.87 -8.38
CA GLN A 24 3.02 -15.82 -7.48
C GLN A 24 2.55 -16.02 -6.03
N ARG A 25 2.12 -17.23 -5.70
CA ARG A 25 1.62 -17.58 -4.36
C ARG A 25 2.60 -17.19 -3.25
N ASP A 26 3.85 -17.62 -3.41
CA ASP A 26 4.88 -17.47 -2.37
C ASP A 26 5.30 -15.99 -2.22
N GLU A 27 5.33 -15.26 -3.32
CA GLU A 27 5.61 -13.83 -3.34
C GLU A 27 4.50 -13.02 -2.65
N ILE A 28 3.23 -13.34 -2.92
CA ILE A 28 2.09 -12.69 -2.27
C ILE A 28 2.09 -13.00 -0.77
N ASP A 29 2.36 -14.25 -0.38
CA ASP A 29 2.48 -14.61 1.03
C ASP A 29 3.67 -13.91 1.69
N GLY A 30 4.82 -13.87 1.03
CA GLY A 30 6.01 -13.17 1.51
C GLY A 30 5.78 -11.68 1.72
N ALA A 31 5.12 -11.00 0.78
CA ALA A 31 4.73 -9.61 0.93
C ALA A 31 3.82 -9.39 2.15
N TYR A 32 2.84 -10.27 2.35
CA TYR A 32 1.99 -10.25 3.53
C TYR A 32 2.81 -10.43 4.82
N GLN A 33 3.73 -11.40 4.87
CA GLN A 33 4.56 -11.66 6.04
C GLN A 33 5.45 -10.46 6.42
N ILE A 34 6.03 -9.80 5.43
CA ILE A 34 6.86 -8.60 5.62
C ILE A 34 6.05 -7.47 6.26
N ILE A 35 4.86 -7.19 5.71
CA ILE A 35 3.98 -6.13 6.21
C ILE A 35 3.47 -6.48 7.62
N ALA A 36 3.05 -7.72 7.84
CA ALA A 36 2.57 -8.19 9.13
C ALA A 36 3.66 -8.09 10.21
N ALA A 37 4.87 -8.51 9.91
CA ALA A 37 6.01 -8.43 10.84
C ALA A 37 6.35 -6.98 11.20
N SER A 38 6.27 -6.04 10.24
CA SER A 38 6.45 -4.62 10.50
C SER A 38 5.41 -4.10 11.49
N TYR A 39 4.13 -4.40 11.28
CA TYR A 39 3.06 -3.98 12.20
C TYR A 39 3.20 -4.59 13.60
N GLU A 40 3.64 -5.85 13.71
CA GLU A 40 3.91 -6.49 14.99
C GLU A 40 5.06 -5.85 15.76
N ALA A 41 6.05 -5.33 15.03
CA ALA A 41 7.16 -4.57 15.59
C ALA A 41 6.81 -3.09 15.87
N GLY A 42 5.55 -2.67 15.64
CA GLY A 42 5.11 -1.28 15.83
C GLY A 42 5.44 -0.34 14.68
N GLY A 43 5.80 -0.89 13.51
CA GLY A 43 6.05 -0.13 12.29
C GLY A 43 4.77 0.31 11.57
N LYS A 44 4.95 0.95 10.44
CA LYS A 44 3.88 1.46 9.58
C LYS A 44 4.12 1.14 8.11
N LEU A 45 3.08 1.32 7.30
CA LEU A 45 3.13 1.15 5.86
C LEU A 45 3.07 2.52 5.18
N LEU A 46 4.06 2.84 4.35
CA LEU A 46 4.02 3.94 3.41
C LEU A 46 3.69 3.39 2.04
N ILE A 47 2.81 4.04 1.27
CA ILE A 47 2.38 3.54 -0.03
C ILE A 47 2.56 4.62 -1.08
N ALA A 48 3.24 4.30 -2.18
CA ALA A 48 3.48 5.21 -3.28
C ALA A 48 3.01 4.62 -4.62
N GLY A 49 2.29 5.42 -5.39
CA GLY A 49 1.80 5.11 -6.72
C GLY A 49 1.51 6.37 -7.52
N ASN A 50 1.34 6.26 -8.83
CA ASN A 50 0.96 7.37 -9.70
C ASN A 50 -0.39 7.08 -10.36
N GLY A 51 -1.21 8.11 -10.56
CA GLY A 51 -2.49 7.99 -11.27
C GLY A 51 -3.41 6.94 -10.63
N GLY A 52 -3.83 5.91 -11.36
CA GLY A 52 -4.65 4.83 -10.82
C GLY A 52 -4.00 4.11 -9.64
N SER A 53 -2.67 3.91 -9.67
CA SER A 53 -1.93 3.33 -8.55
C SER A 53 -1.90 4.22 -7.30
N ALA A 54 -2.06 5.53 -7.44
CA ALA A 54 -2.26 6.44 -6.30
C ALA A 54 -3.65 6.21 -5.67
N ALA A 55 -4.70 6.09 -6.49
CA ALA A 55 -6.04 5.75 -6.01
C ALA A 55 -6.07 4.39 -5.29
N ASP A 56 -5.33 3.39 -5.79
CA ASP A 56 -5.16 2.11 -5.10
C ASP A 56 -4.45 2.29 -3.75
N ALA A 57 -3.44 3.14 -3.68
CA ALA A 57 -2.72 3.45 -2.43
C ALA A 57 -3.66 4.08 -1.38
N GLU A 58 -4.46 5.08 -1.77
CA GLU A 58 -5.47 5.69 -0.89
C GLU A 58 -6.52 4.68 -0.42
N HIS A 59 -7.00 3.80 -1.32
CA HIS A 59 -7.95 2.75 -0.97
C HIS A 59 -7.37 1.79 0.06
N ILE A 60 -6.14 1.31 -0.14
CA ILE A 60 -5.44 0.42 0.80
C ILE A 60 -5.29 1.10 2.17
N VAL A 61 -4.91 2.38 2.21
CA VAL A 61 -4.83 3.15 3.46
C VAL A 61 -6.18 3.19 4.17
N GLY A 62 -7.27 3.45 3.44
CA GLY A 62 -8.63 3.46 4.01
C GLY A 62 -8.98 2.13 4.69
N GLU A 63 -8.66 1.00 4.06
CA GLU A 63 -8.92 -0.35 4.58
C GLU A 63 -8.03 -0.71 5.80
N LEU A 64 -6.80 -0.18 5.86
CA LEU A 64 -5.88 -0.40 6.97
C LEU A 64 -6.20 0.51 8.17
N MET A 65 -6.56 1.75 7.94
CA MET A 65 -6.90 2.71 8.98
C MET A 65 -8.26 2.45 9.62
N LYS A 66 -9.18 1.82 8.89
CA LYS A 66 -10.52 1.42 9.34
C LYS A 66 -10.78 -0.04 8.97
N GLY A 67 -11.47 -0.80 9.82
CA GLY A 67 -11.86 -2.19 9.51
C GLY A 67 -12.87 -2.25 8.35
N PHE A 68 -12.62 -3.12 7.35
CA PHE A 68 -13.53 -3.39 6.25
C PHE A 68 -14.45 -4.58 6.54
N LYS A 69 -13.89 -5.81 6.51
CA LYS A 69 -14.66 -7.04 6.78
C LYS A 69 -14.85 -7.32 8.26
N LYS A 70 -13.94 -6.85 9.12
CA LYS A 70 -13.96 -7.07 10.56
C LYS A 70 -13.64 -5.75 11.25
N THR A 71 -14.52 -5.35 12.14
CA THR A 71 -14.24 -4.23 13.04
C THR A 71 -13.12 -4.65 14.00
N ARG A 72 -12.05 -3.87 14.03
CA ARG A 72 -10.97 -4.03 14.99
C ARG A 72 -11.28 -3.19 16.22
N ARG A 73 -11.50 -3.84 17.35
CA ARG A 73 -11.77 -3.14 18.61
C ARG A 73 -10.54 -2.35 19.03
N LEU A 74 -10.77 -1.22 19.67
CA LEU A 74 -9.75 -0.42 20.32
C LEU A 74 -9.05 -1.25 21.41
N ASP A 75 -7.77 -1.02 21.62
CA ASP A 75 -7.03 -1.67 22.72
C ASP A 75 -7.58 -1.17 24.07
N GLU A 76 -7.80 -2.07 25.02
CA GLU A 76 -8.39 -1.76 26.34
C GLU A 76 -7.62 -0.65 27.07
N ALA A 77 -6.27 -0.71 27.05
CA ALA A 77 -5.45 0.32 27.66
C ALA A 77 -5.63 1.72 27.04
N LEU A 78 -5.92 1.81 25.74
CA LEU A 78 -6.24 3.10 25.12
C LEU A 78 -7.68 3.54 25.50
N ALA A 79 -8.64 2.62 25.51
CA ALA A 79 -9.99 2.91 25.92
C ALA A 79 -10.05 3.48 27.34
N GLU A 80 -9.37 2.87 28.31
CA GLU A 80 -9.27 3.37 29.68
C GLU A 80 -8.64 4.77 29.76
N ARG A 81 -7.58 5.04 28.96
CA ARG A 81 -6.98 6.37 28.92
C ARG A 81 -7.93 7.42 28.37
N LEU A 82 -8.67 7.12 27.30
CA LEU A 82 -9.67 8.03 26.72
C LEU A 82 -10.77 8.41 27.73
N LEU A 83 -11.27 7.42 28.48
CA LEU A 83 -12.28 7.65 29.52
C LEU A 83 -11.75 8.52 30.67
N ARG A 84 -10.48 8.38 31.04
CA ARG A 84 -9.82 9.22 32.06
C ARG A 84 -9.52 10.62 31.57
N GLU A 85 -9.10 10.76 30.31
CA GLU A 85 -8.76 12.05 29.72
C GLU A 85 -9.99 12.95 29.57
N SER A 86 -11.12 12.39 29.17
CA SER A 86 -12.37 13.12 29.07
C SER A 86 -13.56 12.22 29.43
N PRO A 87 -14.12 12.38 30.63
CA PRO A 87 -15.34 11.67 31.03
C PRO A 87 -16.55 11.98 30.12
N GLU A 88 -16.57 13.15 29.48
CA GLU A 88 -17.65 13.59 28.62
C GLU A 88 -17.50 13.01 27.19
N LEU A 89 -16.31 13.11 26.57
CA LEU A 89 -16.06 12.69 25.19
C LEU A 89 -15.53 11.26 25.07
N GLY A 90 -14.92 10.75 26.13
CA GLY A 90 -14.29 9.44 26.18
C GLY A 90 -15.22 8.29 25.78
N PRO A 91 -16.45 8.23 26.29
CA PRO A 91 -17.39 7.16 25.91
C PRO A 91 -17.69 7.11 24.42
N ASP A 92 -17.89 8.25 23.78
CA ASP A 92 -18.15 8.34 22.35
C ASP A 92 -16.92 7.93 21.52
N LEU A 93 -15.71 8.37 21.93
CA LEU A 93 -14.46 7.96 21.31
C LEU A 93 -14.22 6.44 21.42
N VAL A 94 -14.45 5.85 22.59
CA VAL A 94 -14.29 4.40 22.79
C VAL A 94 -15.30 3.60 21.96
N GLN A 95 -16.50 4.11 21.79
CA GLN A 95 -17.55 3.46 21.00
C GLN A 95 -17.23 3.47 19.50
N HIS A 96 -16.67 4.56 18.96
CA HIS A 96 -16.55 4.78 17.52
C HIS A 96 -15.14 4.61 16.96
N LEU A 97 -14.08 4.76 17.76
CA LEU A 97 -12.73 4.51 17.30
C LEU A 97 -12.47 3.01 17.08
N GLN A 98 -11.63 2.71 16.10
CA GLN A 98 -11.18 1.36 15.80
C GLN A 98 -9.66 1.29 15.89
N LYS A 99 -9.12 0.12 16.19
CA LYS A 99 -7.67 -0.12 16.10
C LYS A 99 -7.23 0.03 14.65
N ALA A 100 -6.49 1.09 14.37
CA ALA A 100 -5.90 1.33 13.05
C ALA A 100 -4.59 0.53 12.89
N LEU A 101 -4.31 0.16 11.64
CA LEU A 101 -2.97 -0.24 11.19
C LEU A 101 -2.35 0.99 10.52
N PRO A 102 -1.28 1.59 11.08
CA PRO A 102 -0.76 2.86 10.58
C PRO A 102 -0.30 2.77 9.12
N ALA A 103 -0.96 3.52 8.24
CA ALA A 103 -0.64 3.56 6.83
C ALA A 103 -0.79 4.99 6.28
N ILE A 104 0.08 5.37 5.33
CA ILE A 104 0.11 6.70 4.72
C ILE A 104 0.24 6.56 3.20
N ALA A 105 -0.70 7.12 2.44
CA ALA A 105 -0.58 7.26 1.00
C ALA A 105 0.25 8.53 0.68
N MET A 106 1.27 8.37 -0.16
CA MET A 106 2.23 9.45 -0.45
C MET A 106 1.67 10.55 -1.38
N ASP A 107 0.55 10.30 -2.02
CA ASP A 107 -0.16 11.26 -2.88
C ASP A 107 -1.13 12.17 -2.12
N GLY A 108 -1.46 11.84 -0.87
CA GLY A 108 -2.41 12.57 -0.03
C GLY A 108 -1.94 13.95 0.49
N HIS A 109 -0.82 14.51 -0.02
CA HIS A 109 -0.25 15.77 0.43
C HIS A 109 -0.11 16.80 -0.72
N PRO A 110 -1.22 17.30 -1.31
CA PRO A 110 -1.16 18.16 -2.51
C PRO A 110 -0.35 19.46 -2.29
N ALA A 111 -0.41 20.08 -1.12
CA ALA A 111 0.36 21.26 -0.82
C ALA A 111 1.88 20.99 -0.83
N LEU A 112 2.33 19.92 -0.20
CA LEU A 112 3.73 19.49 -0.22
C LEU A 112 4.17 19.11 -1.64
N THR A 113 3.33 18.36 -2.35
CA THR A 113 3.63 17.90 -3.71
C THR A 113 3.83 19.08 -4.67
N THR A 114 2.93 20.06 -4.64
CA THR A 114 3.01 21.22 -5.52
C THR A 114 4.14 22.16 -5.15
N ALA A 115 4.38 22.44 -3.86
CA ALA A 115 5.49 23.25 -3.40
C ALA A 115 6.83 22.58 -3.76
N TYR A 116 6.99 21.31 -3.46
CA TYR A 116 8.22 20.58 -3.73
C TYR A 116 8.51 20.47 -5.25
N ALA A 117 7.47 20.33 -6.05
CA ALA A 117 7.58 20.31 -7.50
C ALA A 117 8.05 21.66 -8.06
N ASN A 118 7.61 22.78 -7.47
CA ASN A 118 7.99 24.12 -7.90
C ASN A 118 9.37 24.55 -7.38
N ASP A 119 9.65 24.29 -6.10
CA ASP A 119 10.79 24.89 -5.40
C ASP A 119 12.04 24.02 -5.42
N CYS A 120 11.89 22.68 -5.61
CA CYS A 120 12.98 21.71 -5.49
C CYS A 120 13.09 20.82 -6.74
N ALA A 121 12.50 19.63 -6.67
CA ALA A 121 12.59 18.63 -7.73
C ALA A 121 11.30 17.82 -7.85
N PRO A 122 10.54 17.98 -8.95
CA PRO A 122 9.20 17.39 -9.12
C PRO A 122 9.14 15.88 -8.89
N LEU A 123 10.18 15.16 -9.31
CA LEU A 123 10.20 13.69 -9.21
C LEU A 123 10.61 13.16 -7.83
N MET A 124 11.00 14.02 -6.89
CA MET A 124 11.50 13.59 -5.58
C MET A 124 10.48 13.74 -4.45
N CYS A 125 9.26 14.16 -4.74
CA CYS A 125 8.25 14.40 -3.71
C CYS A 125 7.95 13.15 -2.87
N PHE A 126 7.85 11.96 -3.47
CA PHE A 126 7.67 10.71 -2.72
C PHE A 126 8.91 10.36 -1.89
N ALA A 127 10.10 10.53 -2.46
CA ALA A 127 11.36 10.31 -1.73
C ALA A 127 11.48 11.24 -0.52
N GLN A 128 11.09 12.51 -0.66
CA GLN A 128 11.06 13.47 0.44
C GLN A 128 10.10 13.05 1.54
N GLN A 129 8.91 12.55 1.20
CA GLN A 129 7.96 12.07 2.19
C GLN A 129 8.47 10.79 2.89
N VAL A 130 9.08 9.87 2.14
CA VAL A 130 9.74 8.69 2.73
C VAL A 130 10.85 9.11 3.68
N ASN A 131 11.68 10.10 3.32
CA ASN A 131 12.71 10.65 4.21
C ASN A 131 12.12 11.28 5.50
N GLY A 132 10.97 11.92 5.41
CA GLY A 132 10.29 12.53 6.56
C GLY A 132 9.61 11.52 7.48
N TYR A 133 8.85 10.60 6.91
CA TYR A 133 8.00 9.65 7.65
C TYR A 133 8.63 8.30 7.94
N GLY A 134 9.56 7.84 7.07
CA GLY A 134 10.14 6.50 7.15
C GLY A 134 11.07 6.30 8.33
N ARG A 135 11.03 5.12 8.91
CA ARG A 135 11.94 4.67 9.98
C ARG A 135 12.37 3.23 9.67
N ALA A 136 13.50 2.83 10.21
CA ALA A 136 13.95 1.43 10.13
C ALA A 136 12.86 0.51 10.69
N GLY A 137 12.58 -0.58 9.98
CA GLY A 137 11.52 -1.53 10.33
C GLY A 137 10.14 -1.22 9.71
N ASP A 138 9.92 -0.01 9.18
CA ASP A 138 8.73 0.30 8.37
C ASP A 138 8.80 -0.41 7.00
N VAL A 139 7.67 -0.43 6.30
CA VAL A 139 7.57 -0.94 4.92
C VAL A 139 7.15 0.17 3.97
N LEU A 140 7.81 0.26 2.82
CA LEU A 140 7.32 1.00 1.67
C LEU A 140 6.69 0.01 0.67
N LEU A 141 5.40 0.15 0.40
CA LEU A 141 4.71 -0.50 -0.71
C LEU A 141 4.71 0.44 -1.90
N VAL A 142 5.27 0.00 -3.01
CA VAL A 142 5.27 0.75 -4.27
C VAL A 142 4.38 0.05 -5.29
N ILE A 143 3.51 0.82 -5.95
CA ILE A 143 2.60 0.33 -6.98
C ILE A 143 2.98 1.01 -8.30
N SER A 144 3.51 0.24 -9.26
CA SER A 144 3.96 0.77 -10.55
C SER A 144 3.86 -0.28 -11.64
N THR A 145 2.90 -0.16 -12.54
CA THR A 145 2.67 -1.13 -13.63
C THR A 145 3.90 -1.38 -14.50
N SER A 146 4.70 -0.37 -14.80
CA SER A 146 5.93 -0.50 -15.59
C SER A 146 7.18 -0.72 -14.74
N GLY A 147 7.14 -0.40 -13.45
CA GLY A 147 8.29 -0.37 -12.55
C GLY A 147 9.40 0.63 -12.95
N LYS A 148 9.13 1.52 -13.93
CA LYS A 148 10.11 2.46 -14.52
C LYS A 148 9.92 3.91 -14.07
N SER A 149 8.91 4.20 -13.26
CA SER A 149 8.60 5.56 -12.80
C SER A 149 9.69 6.08 -11.87
N LYS A 150 10.41 7.13 -12.28
CA LYS A 150 11.57 7.65 -11.53
C LYS A 150 11.24 8.10 -10.11
N ASN A 151 10.09 8.72 -9.88
CA ASN A 151 9.67 9.12 -8.54
C ASN A 151 9.46 7.92 -7.60
N ILE A 152 8.99 6.79 -8.12
CA ILE A 152 8.86 5.52 -7.39
C ILE A 152 10.24 4.94 -7.08
N LEU A 153 11.16 4.93 -8.05
CA LEU A 153 12.52 4.46 -7.85
C LEU A 153 13.27 5.28 -6.80
N TYR A 154 13.15 6.62 -6.81
CA TYR A 154 13.74 7.49 -5.79
C TYR A 154 13.17 7.20 -4.39
N ALA A 155 11.86 6.98 -4.28
CA ALA A 155 11.24 6.60 -3.01
C ALA A 155 11.76 5.24 -2.50
N ALA A 156 11.89 4.23 -3.38
CA ALA A 156 12.40 2.91 -3.03
C ALA A 156 13.87 2.95 -2.56
N VAL A 157 14.72 3.69 -3.27
CA VAL A 157 16.14 3.89 -2.87
C VAL A 157 16.21 4.57 -1.50
N THR A 158 15.42 5.63 -1.28
CA THR A 158 15.38 6.35 0.00
C THR A 158 14.90 5.43 1.14
N ALA A 159 13.87 4.63 0.91
CA ALA A 159 13.37 3.68 1.90
C ALA A 159 14.44 2.66 2.31
N ARG A 160 15.14 2.07 1.34
CA ARG A 160 16.25 1.14 1.63
C ARG A 160 17.37 1.80 2.41
N ALA A 161 17.75 3.01 2.06
CA ALA A 161 18.78 3.77 2.76
C ALA A 161 18.40 4.05 4.24
N LEU A 162 17.10 4.16 4.53
CA LEU A 162 16.57 4.32 5.89
C LEU A 162 16.40 2.99 6.65
N GLY A 163 16.75 1.85 6.06
CA GLY A 163 16.56 0.53 6.69
C GLY A 163 15.11 0.03 6.65
N MET A 164 14.28 0.58 5.77
CA MET A 164 12.94 0.09 5.51
C MET A 164 12.98 -1.12 4.57
N LYS A 165 11.94 -1.94 4.62
CA LYS A 165 11.67 -2.96 3.61
C LYS A 165 10.88 -2.34 2.45
N VAL A 166 11.15 -2.78 1.21
CA VAL A 166 10.42 -2.32 0.03
C VAL A 166 9.69 -3.51 -0.59
N VAL A 167 8.37 -3.41 -0.69
CA VAL A 167 7.49 -4.37 -1.37
C VAL A 167 6.97 -3.70 -2.65
N GLY A 168 6.92 -4.43 -3.76
CA GLY A 168 6.49 -3.88 -5.05
C GLY A 168 5.34 -4.64 -5.68
N LEU A 169 4.34 -3.91 -6.19
CA LEU A 169 3.36 -4.39 -7.14
C LEU A 169 3.74 -3.84 -8.52
N THR A 170 4.31 -4.69 -9.37
CA THR A 170 4.78 -4.29 -10.71
C THR A 170 4.45 -5.37 -11.74
N GLY A 171 4.25 -4.97 -12.99
CA GLY A 171 3.87 -5.88 -14.08
C GLY A 171 5.00 -6.19 -15.07
N GLY A 172 6.24 -5.82 -14.77
CA GLY A 172 7.36 -5.95 -15.71
C GLY A 172 8.48 -6.82 -15.19
N ALA A 173 8.84 -7.89 -15.89
CA ALA A 173 10.00 -8.74 -15.58
C ALA A 173 11.34 -7.98 -15.71
N ASP A 174 11.39 -6.92 -16.54
CA ASP A 174 12.59 -6.08 -16.74
C ASP A 174 12.55 -4.77 -15.95
N SER A 175 11.85 -4.76 -14.81
CA SER A 175 11.67 -3.54 -14.04
C SER A 175 12.93 -3.15 -13.27
N PRO A 176 13.44 -1.91 -13.40
CA PRO A 176 14.56 -1.42 -12.58
C PRO A 176 14.20 -1.30 -11.09
N LEU A 177 12.93 -1.49 -10.73
CA LEU A 177 12.47 -1.54 -9.36
C LEU A 177 12.90 -2.84 -8.66
N LEU A 178 13.03 -3.94 -9.40
CA LEU A 178 13.24 -5.28 -8.86
C LEU A 178 14.44 -5.40 -7.90
N PRO A 179 15.64 -4.91 -8.23
CA PRO A 179 16.78 -5.00 -7.32
C PRO A 179 16.59 -4.20 -6.02
N LEU A 180 15.57 -3.34 -5.98
CA LEU A 180 15.24 -2.52 -4.81
C LEU A 180 14.20 -3.18 -3.89
N LEU A 181 13.50 -4.20 -4.37
CA LEU A 181 12.53 -4.95 -3.58
C LEU A 181 13.25 -5.88 -2.60
N VAL A 182 12.57 -6.29 -1.56
CA VAL A 182 13.04 -7.37 -0.69
C VAL A 182 13.03 -8.66 -1.49
N ASP A 183 13.95 -9.58 -1.24
CA ASP A 183 14.26 -10.81 -1.99
C ASP A 183 13.06 -11.76 -2.28
N GLN A 184 11.87 -11.26 -2.32
CA GLN A 184 10.66 -11.94 -2.73
C GLN A 184 9.91 -11.05 -3.72
N GLU A 185 10.03 -11.44 -4.96
CA GLU A 185 9.52 -10.73 -6.12
C GLU A 185 8.06 -11.07 -6.33
N VAL A 186 7.16 -10.10 -6.14
CA VAL A 186 5.77 -10.27 -6.57
C VAL A 186 5.69 -9.86 -8.03
N TYR A 187 5.79 -10.82 -8.93
CA TYR A 187 5.60 -10.63 -10.36
C TYR A 187 4.30 -11.26 -10.84
N PRO A 188 3.30 -10.50 -11.14
CA PRO A 188 2.38 -10.97 -12.14
C PRO A 188 2.73 -10.32 -13.48
N GLU A 189 3.43 -11.02 -14.34
CA GLU A 189 3.51 -10.67 -15.78
C GLU A 189 2.14 -10.38 -16.38
N ASN A 190 1.10 -10.79 -15.69
CA ASN A 190 -0.30 -10.77 -16.09
C ASN A 190 -1.17 -9.72 -15.39
N LEU A 191 -0.75 -9.06 -14.28
CA LEU A 191 -1.50 -7.91 -13.74
C LEU A 191 -1.51 -6.74 -14.73
N ALA A 192 -0.41 -6.53 -15.44
CA ALA A 192 -0.36 -5.58 -16.54
C ALA A 192 -1.25 -5.98 -17.74
N GLN A 193 -1.58 -7.27 -17.91
CA GLN A 193 -2.55 -7.73 -18.91
C GLN A 193 -3.98 -7.61 -18.40
N LEU A 194 -4.26 -7.84 -17.13
CA LEU A 194 -5.58 -7.62 -16.52
C LEU A 194 -5.97 -6.13 -16.57
N GLY A 195 -5.12 -5.23 -16.13
CA GLY A 195 -5.36 -3.79 -16.21
C GLY A 195 -5.44 -3.27 -17.64
N ARG A 196 -4.67 -3.83 -18.60
CA ARG A 196 -4.78 -3.48 -20.04
C ARG A 196 -6.03 -4.01 -20.68
N ASN A 197 -6.54 -5.17 -20.26
CA ASN A 197 -7.77 -5.73 -20.80
C ASN A 197 -9.00 -5.01 -20.24
N GLU A 198 -8.99 -4.58 -19.00
CA GLU A 198 -10.07 -3.77 -18.42
C GLU A 198 -10.06 -2.35 -18.99
N ALA A 199 -8.93 -1.65 -19.05
CA ALA A 199 -8.82 -0.35 -19.68
C ALA A 199 -9.22 -0.38 -21.16
N ARG A 200 -8.81 -1.40 -21.94
CA ARG A 200 -9.25 -1.57 -23.34
C ARG A 200 -10.73 -1.90 -23.45
N SER A 201 -11.32 -2.59 -22.47
CA SER A 201 -12.77 -2.87 -22.49
C SER A 201 -13.59 -1.62 -22.15
N GLU A 202 -13.09 -0.77 -21.24
CA GLU A 202 -13.71 0.51 -20.91
C GLU A 202 -13.54 1.54 -22.03
N GLU A 203 -12.36 1.69 -22.62
CA GLU A 203 -12.15 2.54 -23.81
C GLU A 203 -13.02 2.13 -24.99
N ARG A 204 -13.25 0.82 -25.20
CA ARG A 204 -14.17 0.34 -26.24
C ARG A 204 -15.63 0.60 -25.91
N ARG A 205 -16.03 0.64 -24.64
CA ARG A 205 -17.40 1.01 -24.23
C ARG A 205 -17.63 2.50 -24.42
N VAL A 206 -16.75 3.32 -23.87
CA VAL A 206 -16.84 4.79 -24.02
C VAL A 206 -16.76 5.21 -25.49
N GLY A 207 -15.89 4.61 -26.30
CA GLY A 207 -15.77 4.91 -27.72
C GLY A 207 -16.99 4.46 -28.58
N LYS A 208 -17.85 3.55 -28.07
CA LYS A 208 -19.13 3.21 -28.73
C LYS A 208 -20.27 4.13 -28.33
N GLU A 209 -20.29 4.59 -27.09
CA GLU A 209 -21.31 5.53 -26.60
C GLU A 209 -21.14 6.95 -27.17
N CYS A 210 -19.92 7.35 -27.54
CA CYS A 210 -19.67 8.64 -28.20
C CYS A 210 -19.94 8.64 -29.72
N ARG A 211 -20.34 7.51 -30.34
CA ARG A 211 -20.62 7.40 -31.78
C ARG A 211 -22.09 7.06 -32.09
N SER A 212 -22.94 7.00 -31.10
CA SER A 212 -24.40 6.93 -31.17
C SER A 212 -25.00 8.28 -30.76
#